data_a9bfb3b0f5c85315fdd6795077c79b8c
#
_entry.id   a9bfb3b0f5c85315fdd6795077c79b8c
#
_cell.length_a   1.000
_cell.length_b   1.000
_cell.length_c   1.000
_cell.angle_alpha   90.00
_cell.angle_beta   90.00
_cell.angle_gamma   90.00
#
_symmetry.space_group_name_H-M   'P 1'
#
loop_
_entity.id
_entity.type
_entity.pdbx_description
1 polymer ?
#
loop_
_entity_poly.entity_id
_entity_poly.type
_entity_poly.pdbx_seq_one_letter_code
_entity_poly.pdbx_strand_id
1 'polypeptide(L)'
;MKRLPILKTLTDILFVLSVIIMFFTVPFAFILAVMPQMIPFELFDVAPTDIPTGEVIALFVTIPGLVLYTYALYLFRNTLTLFKNNKFFDNQVIINFDRIGKAIIAGFFITTVPLYLYTMFAETVFLLKNDESWFTGNTLFTLMLGLFFIVLSEVFRTAKAMQEENDLTV
;
A
#
# COMPACT_ATOMS: atom_id res chain seq x y z
N MET A 1 -26.20 8.10 6.02
CA MET A 1 -24.86 8.36 6.58
C MET A 1 -24.22 9.54 5.82
N LYS A 2 -24.15 10.75 6.43
CA LYS A 2 -23.68 11.97 5.75
C LYS A 2 -22.15 11.97 5.42
N ARG A 3 -21.35 11.15 6.11
CA ARG A 3 -19.87 11.13 5.95
C ARG A 3 -19.36 10.11 4.93
N LEU A 4 -20.16 9.12 4.58
CA LEU A 4 -19.77 8.05 3.66
C LEU A 4 -19.40 8.55 2.25
N PRO A 5 -20.16 9.48 1.62
CA PRO A 5 -19.77 10.00 0.30
C PRO A 5 -18.44 10.77 0.33
N ILE A 6 -18.15 11.50 1.41
CA ILE A 6 -16.88 12.22 1.58
C ILE A 6 -15.72 11.23 1.65
N LEU A 7 -15.86 10.17 2.47
CA LEU A 7 -14.85 9.14 2.59
C LEU A 7 -14.60 8.42 1.26
N LYS A 8 -15.67 8.13 0.51
CA LYS A 8 -15.53 7.53 -0.83
C LYS A 8 -14.78 8.45 -1.78
N THR A 9 -15.16 9.74 -1.85
CA THR A 9 -14.47 10.70 -2.72
C THR A 9 -12.99 10.82 -2.37
N LEU A 10 -12.66 10.86 -1.08
CA LEU A 10 -11.26 10.89 -0.63
C LEU A 10 -10.50 9.63 -1.07
N THR A 11 -11.10 8.46 -0.92
CA THR A 11 -10.50 7.19 -1.35
C THR A 11 -10.36 7.12 -2.87
N ASP A 12 -11.33 7.64 -3.63
CA ASP A 12 -11.26 7.73 -5.10
C ASP A 12 -10.07 8.62 -5.54
N ILE A 13 -9.86 9.76 -4.87
CA ILE A 13 -8.72 10.66 -5.13
C ILE A 13 -7.40 9.94 -4.80
N LEU A 14 -7.29 9.30 -3.64
CA LEU A 14 -6.08 8.56 -3.25
C LEU A 14 -5.77 7.42 -4.22
N PHE A 15 -6.79 6.71 -4.70
CA PHE A 15 -6.62 5.66 -5.70
C PHE A 15 -6.08 6.22 -7.02
N VAL A 16 -6.68 7.29 -7.54
CA VAL A 16 -6.20 7.94 -8.77
C VAL A 16 -4.77 8.43 -8.59
N LEU A 17 -4.46 9.06 -7.46
CA LEU A 17 -3.11 9.52 -7.14
C LEU A 17 -2.10 8.36 -7.10
N SER A 18 -2.45 7.21 -6.48
CA SER A 18 -1.58 6.04 -6.43
C SER A 18 -1.31 5.45 -7.82
N VAL A 19 -2.32 5.44 -8.71
CA VAL A 19 -2.15 4.98 -10.10
C VAL A 19 -1.23 5.94 -10.88
N ILE A 20 -1.39 7.26 -10.69
CA ILE A 20 -0.51 8.27 -11.31
C ILE A 20 0.93 8.08 -10.83
N ILE A 21 1.15 7.96 -9.52
CA ILE A 21 2.48 7.71 -8.95
C ILE A 21 3.10 6.45 -9.57
N MET A 22 2.36 5.35 -9.62
CA MET A 22 2.83 4.09 -10.22
C MET A 22 3.19 4.25 -11.70
N PHE A 23 2.36 5.01 -12.45
CA PHE A 23 2.59 5.28 -13.88
C PHE A 23 3.91 6.05 -14.12
N PHE A 24 4.27 6.97 -13.24
CA PHE A 24 5.53 7.72 -13.34
C PHE A 24 6.72 6.97 -12.73
N THR A 25 6.52 6.22 -11.67
CA THR A 25 7.61 5.50 -10.97
C THR A 25 8.26 4.45 -11.87
N VAL A 26 7.48 3.69 -12.65
CA VAL A 26 8.02 2.62 -13.51
C VAL A 26 8.94 3.16 -14.62
N PRO A 27 8.52 4.13 -15.47
CA PRO A 27 9.42 4.73 -16.46
C PRO A 27 10.62 5.43 -15.83
N PHE A 28 10.41 6.13 -14.71
CA PHE A 28 11.48 6.83 -14.02
C PHE A 28 12.56 5.86 -13.52
N ALA A 29 12.17 4.75 -12.89
CA ALA A 29 13.08 3.70 -12.45
C ALA A 29 13.87 3.13 -13.64
N PHE A 30 13.22 2.94 -14.78
CA PHE A 30 13.86 2.45 -16.00
C PHE A 30 14.89 3.46 -16.57
N ILE A 31 14.53 4.75 -16.64
CA ILE A 31 15.43 5.81 -17.10
C ILE A 31 16.63 5.91 -16.16
N LEU A 32 16.41 5.86 -14.85
CA LEU A 32 17.48 5.90 -13.85
C LEU A 32 18.45 4.71 -14.00
N ALA A 33 17.94 3.52 -14.35
CA ALA A 33 18.74 2.32 -14.51
C ALA A 33 19.57 2.31 -15.81
N VAL A 34 19.01 2.82 -16.93
CA VAL A 34 19.60 2.65 -18.27
C VAL A 34 20.26 3.93 -18.76
N MET A 35 19.71 5.09 -18.44
CA MET A 35 20.14 6.39 -18.97
C MET A 35 20.11 7.48 -17.87
N PRO A 36 20.84 7.33 -16.76
CA PRO A 36 20.81 8.28 -15.65
C PRO A 36 21.20 9.70 -16.09
N GLN A 37 22.06 9.84 -17.11
CA GLN A 37 22.46 11.13 -17.67
C GLN A 37 21.32 11.93 -18.34
N MET A 38 20.18 11.31 -18.61
CA MET A 38 19.00 12.01 -19.16
C MET A 38 18.18 12.74 -18.09
N ILE A 39 18.43 12.48 -16.83
CA ILE A 39 17.74 13.13 -15.71
C ILE A 39 18.45 14.47 -15.44
N PRO A 40 17.77 15.64 -15.69
CA PRO A 40 18.42 16.94 -15.66
C PRO A 40 18.48 17.59 -14.26
N PHE A 41 18.15 16.86 -13.21
CA PHE A 41 18.11 17.35 -11.82
C PHE A 41 18.75 16.34 -10.87
N GLU A 42 19.29 16.86 -9.79
CA GLU A 42 19.85 16.06 -8.71
C GLU A 42 18.74 15.41 -7.89
N LEU A 43 18.98 14.19 -7.43
CA LEU A 43 18.10 13.44 -6.54
C LEU A 43 18.73 13.45 -5.15
N PHE A 44 18.09 14.17 -4.20
CA PHE A 44 18.60 14.30 -2.83
C PHE A 44 20.06 14.79 -2.77
N ASP A 45 20.37 15.83 -3.55
CA ASP A 45 21.72 16.41 -3.67
C ASP A 45 22.78 15.44 -4.26
N VAL A 46 22.34 14.40 -4.99
CA VAL A 46 23.22 13.45 -5.68
C VAL A 46 22.91 13.44 -7.16
N ALA A 47 23.95 13.50 -8.00
CA ALA A 47 23.77 13.36 -9.43
C ALA A 47 23.22 11.94 -9.76
N PRO A 48 22.26 11.81 -10.68
CA PRO A 48 21.69 10.51 -11.04
C PRO A 48 22.71 9.47 -11.48
N THR A 49 23.85 9.91 -12.05
CA THR A 49 24.98 9.06 -12.45
C THR A 49 25.76 8.48 -11.28
N ASP A 50 25.69 9.12 -10.11
CA ASP A 50 26.45 8.76 -8.92
C ASP A 50 25.63 7.89 -7.94
N ILE A 51 24.37 7.62 -8.29
CA ILE A 51 23.50 6.76 -7.49
C ILE A 51 23.99 5.30 -7.57
N PRO A 52 24.25 4.65 -6.43
CA PRO A 52 24.69 3.26 -6.39
C PRO A 52 23.70 2.32 -7.08
N THR A 53 24.19 1.36 -7.85
CA THR A 53 23.35 0.36 -8.54
C THR A 53 22.41 -0.38 -7.58
N GLY A 54 22.85 -0.61 -6.33
CA GLY A 54 22.02 -1.24 -5.30
C GLY A 54 20.75 -0.44 -4.95
N GLU A 55 20.81 0.89 -4.97
CA GLU A 55 19.63 1.74 -4.74
C GLU A 55 18.66 1.71 -5.92
N VAL A 56 19.17 1.63 -7.14
CA VAL A 56 18.35 1.43 -8.34
C VAL A 56 17.63 0.08 -8.27
N ILE A 57 18.32 -0.99 -7.87
CA ILE A 57 17.71 -2.30 -7.66
C ILE A 57 16.65 -2.23 -6.55
N ALA A 58 16.94 -1.58 -5.43
CA ALA A 58 15.99 -1.39 -4.35
C ALA A 58 14.70 -0.68 -4.82
N LEU A 59 14.82 0.33 -5.69
CA LEU A 59 13.69 0.99 -6.32
C LEU A 59 12.81 0.00 -7.13
N PHE A 60 13.41 -0.88 -7.93
CA PHE A 60 12.66 -1.90 -8.68
C PHE A 60 11.94 -2.89 -7.75
N VAL A 61 12.57 -3.26 -6.63
CA VAL A 61 11.97 -4.16 -5.64
C VAL A 61 10.76 -3.53 -4.94
N THR A 62 10.70 -2.20 -4.82
CA THR A 62 9.54 -1.51 -4.23
C THR A 62 8.31 -1.47 -5.14
N ILE A 63 8.48 -1.57 -6.47
CA ILE A 63 7.36 -1.49 -7.43
C ILE A 63 6.26 -2.55 -7.18
N PRO A 64 6.56 -3.85 -7.00
CA PRO A 64 5.53 -4.85 -6.68
C PRO A 64 4.74 -4.54 -5.40
N GLY A 65 5.40 -4.00 -4.38
CA GLY A 65 4.73 -3.55 -3.17
C GLY A 65 3.77 -2.38 -3.41
N LEU A 66 4.18 -1.41 -4.23
CA LEU A 66 3.32 -0.30 -4.64
C LEU A 66 2.07 -0.79 -5.38
N VAL A 67 2.19 -1.82 -6.23
CA VAL A 67 1.06 -2.48 -6.89
C VAL A 67 0.11 -3.09 -5.86
N LEU A 68 0.62 -3.78 -4.83
CA LEU A 68 -0.21 -4.38 -3.78
C LEU A 68 -0.93 -3.33 -2.94
N TYR A 69 -0.29 -2.22 -2.59
CA TYR A 69 -0.93 -1.11 -1.88
C TYR A 69 -2.01 -0.43 -2.73
N THR A 70 -1.76 -0.23 -4.02
CA THR A 70 -2.77 0.30 -4.97
C THR A 70 -3.95 -0.67 -5.10
N TYR A 71 -3.71 -1.98 -5.13
CA TYR A 71 -4.75 -3.00 -5.13
C TYR A 71 -5.58 -2.97 -3.83
N ALA A 72 -4.95 -2.79 -2.68
CA ALA A 72 -5.65 -2.63 -1.40
C ALA A 72 -6.57 -1.40 -1.42
N LEU A 73 -6.11 -0.26 -1.95
CA LEU A 73 -6.94 0.94 -2.14
C LEU A 73 -8.12 0.70 -3.09
N TYR A 74 -7.92 -0.04 -4.18
CA TYR A 74 -8.99 -0.43 -5.10
C TYR A 74 -10.07 -1.26 -4.39
N LEU A 75 -9.68 -2.27 -3.59
CA LEU A 75 -10.61 -3.08 -2.83
C LEU A 75 -11.36 -2.27 -1.77
N PHE A 76 -10.67 -1.35 -1.10
CA PHE A 76 -11.29 -0.46 -0.11
C PHE A 76 -12.32 0.46 -0.76
N ARG A 77 -12.00 1.06 -1.91
CA ARG A 77 -12.93 1.84 -2.73
C ARG A 77 -14.18 1.04 -3.08
N ASN A 78 -14.02 -0.22 -3.47
CA ASN A 78 -15.13 -1.10 -3.81
C ASN A 78 -16.00 -1.40 -2.58
N THR A 79 -15.39 -1.64 -1.42
CA THR A 79 -16.10 -1.84 -0.15
C THR A 79 -16.94 -0.61 0.24
N LEU A 80 -16.40 0.60 0.08
CA LEU A 80 -17.15 1.83 0.32
C LEU A 80 -18.35 1.99 -0.64
N THR A 81 -18.25 1.46 -1.86
CA THR A 81 -19.36 1.44 -2.82
C THR A 81 -20.47 0.49 -2.35
N LEU A 82 -20.12 -0.68 -1.81
CA LEU A 82 -21.09 -1.60 -1.20
C LEU A 82 -21.80 -0.95 0.00
N PHE A 83 -21.06 -0.26 0.85
CA PHE A 83 -21.61 0.48 1.98
C PHE A 83 -22.57 1.59 1.54
N LYS A 84 -22.26 2.31 0.46
CA LYS A 84 -23.16 3.32 -0.11
C LYS A 84 -24.47 2.72 -0.56
N ASN A 85 -24.47 1.47 -1.01
CA ASN A 85 -25.63 0.72 -1.46
C ASN A 85 -26.33 -0.04 -0.33
N ASN A 86 -26.05 0.28 0.95
CA ASN A 86 -26.58 -0.38 2.16
C ASN A 86 -26.26 -1.88 2.26
N LYS A 87 -25.25 -2.38 1.55
CA LYS A 87 -24.81 -3.78 1.59
C LYS A 87 -23.66 -3.97 2.59
N PHE A 88 -23.96 -3.73 3.89
CA PHE A 88 -22.91 -3.78 4.94
C PHE A 88 -22.44 -5.21 5.24
N PHE A 89 -23.37 -6.18 5.24
CA PHE A 89 -23.11 -7.59 5.56
C PHE A 89 -23.02 -8.48 4.31
N ASP A 90 -22.67 -7.90 3.17
CA ASP A 90 -22.41 -8.67 1.96
C ASP A 90 -21.12 -9.48 2.12
N ASN A 91 -21.11 -10.73 1.63
CA ASN A 91 -19.90 -11.57 1.61
C ASN A 91 -18.72 -10.87 0.93
N GLN A 92 -18.99 -10.03 -0.07
CA GLN A 92 -17.96 -9.30 -0.78
C GLN A 92 -17.22 -8.29 0.12
N VAL A 93 -17.89 -7.71 1.11
CA VAL A 93 -17.27 -6.82 2.12
C VAL A 93 -16.25 -7.59 2.95
N ILE A 94 -16.63 -8.78 3.43
CA ILE A 94 -15.79 -9.67 4.24
C ILE A 94 -14.55 -10.08 3.44
N ILE A 95 -14.76 -10.55 2.21
CA ILE A 95 -13.66 -10.96 1.31
C ILE A 95 -12.74 -9.79 0.98
N ASN A 96 -13.29 -8.61 0.75
CA ASN A 96 -12.49 -7.43 0.46
C ASN A 96 -11.60 -7.04 1.64
N PHE A 97 -12.13 -7.02 2.88
CA PHE A 97 -11.33 -6.71 4.06
C PHE A 97 -10.20 -7.72 4.29
N ASP A 98 -10.47 -9.01 4.15
CA ASP A 98 -9.45 -10.06 4.23
C ASP A 98 -8.34 -9.85 3.17
N ARG A 99 -8.72 -9.59 1.93
CA ARG A 99 -7.76 -9.33 0.83
C ARG A 99 -6.98 -8.03 1.02
N ILE A 100 -7.61 -6.97 1.53
CA ILE A 100 -6.94 -5.70 1.86
C ILE A 100 -5.85 -5.96 2.88
N GLY A 101 -6.17 -6.63 3.99
CA GLY A 101 -5.22 -6.95 5.03
C GLY A 101 -4.04 -7.78 4.51
N LYS A 102 -4.32 -8.84 3.75
CA LYS A 102 -3.29 -9.70 3.12
C LYS A 102 -2.42 -8.93 2.12
N ALA A 103 -3.01 -8.04 1.30
CA ALA A 103 -2.27 -7.24 0.33
C ALA A 103 -1.34 -6.23 1.02
N ILE A 104 -1.78 -5.59 2.12
CA ILE A 104 -0.95 -4.67 2.90
C ILE A 104 0.21 -5.43 3.54
N ILE A 105 -0.03 -6.58 4.16
CA ILE A 105 1.01 -7.39 4.81
C ILE A 105 2.01 -7.91 3.75
N ALA A 106 1.53 -8.45 2.64
CA ALA A 106 2.39 -8.93 1.56
C ALA A 106 3.21 -7.78 0.94
N GLY A 107 2.59 -6.62 0.68
CA GLY A 107 3.27 -5.41 0.21
C GLY A 107 4.36 -4.98 1.18
N PHE A 108 4.07 -4.99 2.47
CA PHE A 108 5.04 -4.69 3.52
C PHE A 108 6.26 -5.63 3.45
N PHE A 109 6.07 -6.95 3.41
CA PHE A 109 7.20 -7.88 3.36
C PHE A 109 8.00 -7.74 2.07
N ILE A 110 7.36 -7.51 0.93
CA ILE A 110 8.03 -7.35 -0.36
C ILE A 110 8.86 -6.06 -0.42
N THR A 111 8.39 -4.97 0.20
CA THR A 111 9.12 -3.70 0.18
C THR A 111 10.13 -3.57 1.31
N THR A 112 9.71 -3.88 2.52
CA THR A 112 10.47 -3.54 3.74
C THR A 112 11.61 -4.51 4.01
N VAL A 113 11.40 -5.83 3.80
CA VAL A 113 12.45 -6.82 4.11
C VAL A 113 13.67 -6.69 3.19
N PRO A 114 13.53 -6.62 1.85
CA PRO A 114 14.69 -6.43 0.98
C PRO A 114 15.40 -5.11 1.21
N LEU A 115 14.62 -4.04 1.46
CA LEU A 115 15.17 -2.73 1.75
C LEU A 115 15.98 -2.73 3.06
N TYR A 116 15.45 -3.35 4.10
CA TYR A 116 16.15 -3.50 5.38
C TYR A 116 17.43 -4.34 5.24
N LEU A 117 17.38 -5.44 4.50
CA LEU A 117 18.57 -6.24 4.22
C LEU A 117 19.60 -5.42 3.43
N TYR A 118 19.17 -4.67 2.44
CA TYR A 118 20.07 -3.80 1.68
C TYR A 118 20.74 -2.76 2.59
N THR A 119 20.01 -2.09 3.47
CA THR A 119 20.57 -1.09 4.39
C THR A 119 21.56 -1.67 5.39
N MET A 120 21.39 -2.93 5.78
CA MET A 120 22.33 -3.62 6.68
C MET A 120 23.69 -3.94 6.01
N PHE A 121 23.69 -4.19 4.70
CA PHE A 121 24.88 -4.60 3.96
C PHE A 121 25.55 -3.45 3.17
N ALA A 122 24.84 -2.35 2.94
CA ALA A 122 25.37 -1.20 2.24
C ALA A 122 26.06 -0.23 3.20
N GLU A 123 27.33 0.07 2.95
CA GLU A 123 28.11 1.03 3.77
C GLU A 123 27.59 2.47 3.65
N THR A 124 26.94 2.79 2.52
CA THR A 124 26.37 4.11 2.24
C THR A 124 24.99 3.96 1.58
N VAL A 125 23.97 4.47 2.23
CA VAL A 125 22.61 4.51 1.70
C VAL A 125 22.20 5.96 1.53
N PHE A 126 22.21 6.48 0.30
CA PHE A 126 21.92 7.89 0.02
C PHE A 126 20.43 8.21 0.15
N LEU A 127 19.56 7.37 -0.41
CA LEU A 127 18.10 7.62 -0.44
C LEU A 127 17.40 7.32 0.89
N LEU A 128 18.06 6.59 1.81
CA LEU A 128 17.45 6.12 3.06
C LEU A 128 18.11 6.70 4.32
N LYS A 129 19.12 7.57 4.14
CA LYS A 129 19.95 8.12 5.24
C LYS A 129 19.21 9.09 6.18
N ASN A 130 18.02 9.53 5.82
CA ASN A 130 17.22 10.45 6.64
C ASN A 130 16.24 9.69 7.51
N ASP A 131 16.58 9.54 8.79
CA ASP A 131 15.76 9.12 9.92
C ASP A 131 15.48 7.62 10.09
N GLU A 132 16.31 6.97 10.92
CA GLU A 132 16.02 5.65 11.49
C GLU A 132 14.66 5.61 12.22
N SER A 133 14.19 6.71 12.79
CA SER A 133 12.90 6.85 13.47
C SER A 133 11.71 6.75 12.50
N TRP A 134 11.85 7.25 11.28
CA TRP A 134 10.81 7.21 10.25
C TRP A 134 10.53 5.79 9.78
N PHE A 135 11.59 5.01 9.63
CA PHE A 135 11.50 3.63 9.19
C PHE A 135 10.79 2.73 10.20
N THR A 136 11.16 2.83 11.48
CA THR A 136 10.61 1.96 12.53
C THR A 136 9.14 2.24 12.82
N GLY A 137 8.74 3.50 12.93
CA GLY A 137 7.36 3.89 13.21
C GLY A 137 6.40 3.54 12.07
N ASN A 138 6.76 3.84 10.83
CA ASN A 138 5.93 3.54 9.65
C ASN A 138 5.79 2.03 9.40
N THR A 139 6.83 1.29 9.68
CA THR A 139 6.90 -0.17 9.53
C THR A 139 5.87 -0.88 10.39
N LEU A 140 5.87 -0.58 11.70
CA LEU A 140 4.91 -1.16 12.65
C LEU A 140 3.47 -0.74 12.33
N PHE A 141 3.25 0.53 11.98
CA PHE A 141 1.93 1.02 11.63
C PHE A 141 1.34 0.30 10.41
N THR A 142 2.13 0.04 9.38
CA THR A 142 1.69 -0.68 8.17
C THR A 142 1.27 -2.12 8.49
N LEU A 143 2.05 -2.83 9.32
CA LEU A 143 1.68 -4.17 9.79
C LEU A 143 0.40 -4.16 10.61
N MET A 144 0.29 -3.23 11.57
CA MET A 144 -0.91 -3.08 12.40
C MET A 144 -2.14 -2.79 11.53
N LEU A 145 -2.02 -1.96 10.51
CA LEU A 145 -3.10 -1.66 9.57
C LEU A 145 -3.53 -2.91 8.79
N GLY A 146 -2.58 -3.72 8.30
CA GLY A 146 -2.89 -4.97 7.62
C GLY A 146 -3.63 -5.97 8.53
N LEU A 147 -3.13 -6.16 9.75
CA LEU A 147 -3.77 -7.01 10.77
C LEU A 147 -5.16 -6.48 11.14
N PHE A 148 -5.31 -5.17 11.28
CA PHE A 148 -6.61 -4.54 11.55
C PHE A 148 -7.66 -4.92 10.51
N PHE A 149 -7.33 -4.89 9.22
CA PHE A 149 -8.26 -5.27 8.16
C PHE A 149 -8.62 -6.76 8.19
N ILE A 150 -7.68 -7.64 8.56
CA ILE A 150 -7.96 -9.08 8.74
C ILE A 150 -8.93 -9.28 9.91
N VAL A 151 -8.69 -8.64 11.04
CA VAL A 151 -9.59 -8.69 12.22
C VAL A 151 -10.97 -8.10 11.85
N LEU A 152 -11.00 -7.00 11.12
CA LEU A 152 -12.24 -6.38 10.67
C LEU A 152 -13.05 -7.34 9.76
N SER A 153 -12.39 -8.10 8.89
CA SER A 153 -13.03 -9.14 8.09
C SER A 153 -13.72 -10.18 8.99
N GLU A 154 -13.09 -10.63 10.06
CA GLU A 154 -13.63 -11.63 10.98
C GLU A 154 -14.81 -11.07 11.80
N VAL A 155 -14.72 -9.82 12.23
CA VAL A 155 -15.82 -9.12 12.90
C VAL A 155 -17.06 -9.03 12.00
N PHE A 156 -16.87 -8.66 10.72
CA PHE A 156 -17.99 -8.62 9.76
C PHE A 156 -18.57 -10.00 9.46
N ARG A 157 -17.76 -11.04 9.43
CA ARG A 157 -18.20 -12.43 9.28
C ARG A 157 -19.09 -12.86 10.43
N THR A 158 -18.66 -12.59 11.66
CA THR A 158 -19.43 -12.90 12.87
C THR A 158 -20.73 -12.09 12.92
N ALA A 159 -20.69 -10.80 12.60
CA ALA A 159 -21.87 -9.95 12.57
C ALA A 159 -22.90 -10.42 11.54
N LYS A 160 -22.44 -10.89 10.37
CA LYS A 160 -23.30 -11.48 9.35
C LYS A 160 -23.98 -12.77 9.84
N ALA A 161 -23.23 -13.68 10.46
CA ALA A 161 -23.77 -14.93 11.00
C ALA A 161 -24.85 -14.65 12.05
N MET A 162 -24.64 -13.70 12.96
CA MET A 162 -25.63 -13.28 13.94
C MET A 162 -26.90 -12.69 13.30
N GLN A 163 -26.75 -11.94 12.20
CA GLN A 163 -27.90 -11.42 11.46
C GLN A 163 -28.70 -12.56 10.83
N GLU A 164 -28.02 -13.51 10.16
CA GLU A 164 -28.68 -14.67 9.54
C GLU A 164 -29.44 -15.53 10.57
N GLU A 165 -28.87 -15.77 11.76
CA GLU A 165 -29.53 -16.47 12.86
C GLU A 165 -30.77 -15.72 13.35
N ASN A 166 -30.68 -14.39 13.49
CA ASN A 166 -31.82 -13.57 13.94
C ASN A 166 -32.96 -13.55 12.91
N ASP A 167 -32.62 -13.53 11.61
CA ASP A 167 -33.63 -13.56 10.53
C ASP A 167 -34.36 -14.92 10.45
N LEU A 168 -33.76 -16.00 10.99
CA LEU A 168 -34.40 -17.34 11.07
C LEU A 168 -35.30 -17.52 12.29
N THR A 169 -35.22 -16.65 13.30
CA THR A 169 -35.97 -16.75 14.56
C THR A 169 -37.24 -15.89 14.58
N VAL A 170 -37.57 -15.19 13.48
CA VAL A 170 -38.81 -14.42 13.28
C VAL A 170 -39.73 -15.14 12.32
#